data_8c1c889eb5b48973bb469e680d23ec67
#
_entry.id   8c1c889eb5b48973bb469e680d23ec67
#
_cell.length_a   1.000
_cell.length_b   1.000
_cell.length_c   1.000
_cell.angle_alpha   90.00
_cell.angle_beta   90.00
_cell.angle_gamma   90.00
#
_symmetry.space_group_name_H-M   'P 1'
#
loop_
_entity.id
_entity.type
_entity.pdbx_description
1 polymer ?
#
loop_
_entity_poly.entity_id
_entity_poly.type
_entity_poly.pdbx_seq_one_letter_code
_entity_poly.pdbx_strand_id
1 'polypeptide(L)'
;TTICPNRLAQKAAYFGLLNLQEFMTQEKLKIKKLKDTFEKELSTIPNWSLLGIGGYFAYLGYNSTLDSVSMAKKLLIDQNILTIPGNMFFPKSKNLFVKEKRSIRIAFANSTNEEIIDLFKRLKNFSL
;
A
#
# COMPACT_ATOMS: atom_id res chain seq x y z
N THR A 1 -6.05 -19.86 -7.70
CA THR A 1 -5.35 -20.02 -8.99
C THR A 1 -6.40 -20.21 -10.07
N THR A 2 -6.43 -19.37 -11.11
CA THR A 2 -7.40 -19.47 -12.21
C THR A 2 -6.85 -20.43 -13.23
N ILE A 3 -7.52 -21.58 -13.45
CA ILE A 3 -7.08 -22.60 -14.38
C ILE A 3 -7.37 -22.18 -15.83
N CYS A 4 -8.50 -21.49 -16.05
CA CYS A 4 -8.93 -21.04 -17.38
C CYS A 4 -9.26 -19.54 -17.34
N PRO A 5 -8.32 -18.64 -17.69
CA PRO A 5 -8.62 -17.22 -17.76
C PRO A 5 -9.60 -16.92 -18.89
N ASN A 6 -10.44 -15.91 -18.68
CA ASN A 6 -11.46 -15.50 -19.65
C ASN A 6 -10.82 -15.13 -20.99
N ARG A 7 -11.32 -15.72 -22.11
CA ARG A 7 -10.77 -15.52 -23.46
C ARG A 7 -10.81 -14.06 -23.92
N LEU A 8 -11.86 -13.32 -23.57
CA LEU A 8 -11.97 -11.90 -23.91
C LEU A 8 -10.89 -11.08 -23.20
N ALA A 9 -10.68 -11.34 -21.90
CA ALA A 9 -9.63 -10.68 -21.13
C ALA A 9 -8.23 -11.00 -21.68
N GLN A 10 -7.97 -12.21 -22.15
CA GLN A 10 -6.69 -12.55 -22.79
C GLN A 10 -6.49 -11.77 -24.09
N LYS A 11 -7.51 -11.63 -24.92
CA LYS A 11 -7.44 -10.83 -26.17
C LYS A 11 -7.21 -9.36 -25.87
N ALA A 12 -7.91 -8.81 -24.88
CA ALA A 12 -7.73 -7.42 -24.46
C ALA A 12 -6.30 -7.17 -23.93
N ALA A 13 -5.79 -8.07 -23.07
CA ALA A 13 -4.42 -7.99 -22.56
C ALA A 13 -3.38 -8.08 -23.69
N TYR A 14 -3.54 -9.02 -24.63
CA TYR A 14 -2.67 -9.14 -25.78
C TYR A 14 -2.64 -7.87 -26.63
N PHE A 15 -3.82 -7.31 -26.94
CA PHE A 15 -3.92 -6.04 -27.66
C PHE A 15 -3.23 -4.90 -26.90
N GLY A 16 -3.49 -4.79 -25.60
CA GLY A 16 -2.90 -3.76 -24.76
C GLY A 16 -1.37 -3.83 -24.71
N LEU A 17 -0.83 -5.05 -24.55
CA LEU A 17 0.62 -5.27 -24.52
C LEU A 17 1.31 -4.89 -25.84
N LEU A 18 0.64 -5.09 -26.97
CA LEU A 18 1.21 -4.76 -28.28
C LEU A 18 1.05 -3.28 -28.67
N ASN A 19 -0.03 -2.63 -28.25
CA ASN A 19 -0.44 -1.35 -28.84
C ASN A 19 -0.44 -0.17 -27.86
N LEU A 20 -0.34 -0.40 -26.55
CA LEU A 20 -0.47 0.65 -25.53
C LEU A 20 0.84 0.97 -24.80
N GLN A 21 1.98 0.84 -25.45
CA GLN A 21 3.30 1.06 -24.81
C GLN A 21 3.48 2.48 -24.30
N GLU A 22 3.01 3.49 -25.04
CA GLU A 22 3.09 4.89 -24.62
C GLU A 22 2.22 5.14 -23.40
N PHE A 23 0.97 4.67 -23.40
CA PHE A 23 0.07 4.74 -22.25
C PHE A 23 0.70 4.09 -21.02
N MET A 24 1.25 2.87 -21.16
CA MET A 24 1.90 2.16 -20.07
C MET A 24 3.11 2.92 -19.52
N THR A 25 3.85 3.60 -20.37
CA THR A 25 4.99 4.42 -19.96
C THR A 25 4.53 5.63 -19.14
N GLN A 26 3.50 6.31 -19.57
CA GLN A 26 2.93 7.46 -18.85
C GLN A 26 2.36 7.03 -17.47
N GLU A 27 1.63 5.92 -17.42
CA GLU A 27 1.11 5.39 -16.15
C GLU A 27 2.23 4.97 -15.18
N LYS A 28 3.31 4.36 -15.68
CA LYS A 28 4.50 4.05 -14.87
C LYS A 28 5.14 5.32 -14.29
N LEU A 29 5.27 6.38 -15.08
CA LEU A 29 5.82 7.66 -14.61
C LEU A 29 4.92 8.31 -13.55
N LYS A 30 3.60 8.25 -13.73
CA LYS A 30 2.63 8.73 -12.76
C LYS A 30 2.76 7.99 -11.42
N ILE A 31 2.74 6.65 -11.45
CA ILE A 31 2.90 5.83 -10.24
C ILE A 31 4.26 6.09 -9.58
N LYS A 32 5.32 6.27 -10.36
CA LYS A 32 6.64 6.61 -9.82
C LYS A 32 6.61 7.92 -9.03
N LYS A 33 6.00 8.98 -9.57
CA LYS A 33 5.86 10.26 -8.86
C LYS A 33 5.09 10.12 -7.52
N LEU A 34 4.00 9.35 -7.53
CA LEU A 34 3.24 9.07 -6.31
C LEU A 34 4.08 8.30 -5.29
N LYS A 35 4.84 7.31 -5.75
CA LYS A 35 5.79 6.57 -4.91
C LYS A 35 6.85 7.49 -4.29
N ASP A 36 7.48 8.35 -5.10
CA ASP A 36 8.51 9.28 -4.63
C ASP A 36 7.93 10.24 -3.56
N THR A 37 6.71 10.73 -3.77
CA THR A 37 5.98 11.53 -2.77
C THR A 37 5.72 10.72 -1.50
N PHE A 38 5.26 9.49 -1.62
CA PHE A 38 4.96 8.62 -0.50
C PHE A 38 6.21 8.34 0.36
N GLU A 39 7.32 7.99 -0.26
CA GLU A 39 8.59 7.71 0.43
C GLU A 39 9.14 8.97 1.11
N LYS A 40 9.03 10.13 0.46
CA LYS A 40 9.42 11.43 1.02
C LYS A 40 8.62 11.75 2.29
N GLU A 41 7.29 11.68 2.21
CA GLU A 41 6.43 11.99 3.36
C GLU A 41 6.63 10.99 4.50
N LEU A 42 6.78 9.70 4.19
CA LEU A 42 7.05 8.65 5.18
C LEU A 42 8.32 8.93 5.98
N SER A 43 9.38 9.45 5.33
CA SER A 43 10.63 9.77 6.00
C SER A 43 10.50 10.84 7.09
N THR A 44 9.40 11.60 7.11
CA THR A 44 9.13 12.65 8.11
C THR A 44 8.48 12.13 9.40
N ILE A 45 8.07 10.86 9.46
CA ILE A 45 7.37 10.28 10.61
C ILE A 45 8.15 9.11 11.22
N PRO A 46 8.79 9.30 12.38
CA PRO A 46 9.80 8.38 12.91
C PRO A 46 9.25 7.02 13.38
N ASN A 47 7.97 6.95 13.75
CA ASN A 47 7.35 5.72 14.28
C ASN A 47 6.85 4.77 13.20
N TRP A 48 7.02 5.12 11.93
CA TRP A 48 6.62 4.34 10.79
C TRP A 48 7.83 3.97 9.94
N SER A 49 7.82 2.79 9.35
CA SER A 49 8.91 2.29 8.51
C SER A 49 8.37 1.66 7.23
N LEU A 50 9.09 1.82 6.13
CA LEU A 50 8.76 1.16 4.88
C LEU A 50 9.29 -0.28 4.92
N LEU A 51 8.39 -1.25 4.85
CA LEU A 51 8.73 -2.67 4.71
C LEU A 51 8.84 -3.09 3.24
N GLY A 52 8.07 -2.44 2.37
CA GLY A 52 8.12 -2.65 0.93
C GLY A 52 7.13 -1.75 0.20
N ILE A 53 7.44 -1.41 -1.04
CA ILE A 53 6.58 -0.62 -1.91
C ILE A 53 6.73 -1.08 -3.34
N GLY A 54 5.62 -1.29 -4.03
CA GLY A 54 5.63 -1.70 -5.44
C GLY A 54 4.23 -1.86 -6.00
N GLY A 55 4.12 -1.78 -7.32
CA GLY A 55 2.83 -1.77 -7.99
C GLY A 55 1.94 -0.65 -7.45
N TYR A 56 0.85 -1.03 -6.82
CA TYR A 56 -0.17 -0.11 -6.29
C TYR A 56 -0.13 0.03 -4.76
N PHE A 57 0.78 -0.67 -4.05
CA PHE A 57 0.71 -0.86 -2.61
C PHE A 57 2.01 -0.53 -1.91
N ALA A 58 1.88 -0.02 -0.70
CA ALA A 58 2.96 0.12 0.27
C ALA A 58 2.66 -0.72 1.51
N TYR A 59 3.68 -1.38 2.03
CA TYR A 59 3.68 -2.06 3.31
C TYR A 59 4.41 -1.21 4.34
N LEU A 60 3.72 -0.81 5.39
CA LEU A 60 4.28 -0.03 6.48
C LEU A 60 4.35 -0.86 7.75
N GLY A 61 5.51 -0.88 8.37
CA GLY A 61 5.69 -1.26 9.76
C GLY A 61 5.49 -0.07 10.68
N TYR A 62 5.12 -0.32 11.93
CA TYR A 62 4.93 0.71 12.93
C TYR A 62 5.46 0.27 14.31
N ASN A 63 5.86 1.24 15.12
CA ASN A 63 6.38 1.02 16.46
C ASN A 63 5.26 1.24 17.50
N SER A 64 4.48 0.19 17.75
CA SER A 64 3.41 0.17 18.76
C SER A 64 3.21 -1.24 19.31
N THR A 65 2.51 -1.37 20.42
CA THR A 65 2.11 -2.67 21.00
C THR A 65 0.89 -3.28 20.32
N LEU A 66 0.13 -2.49 19.56
CA LEU A 66 -1.07 -2.95 18.86
C LEU A 66 -0.74 -3.96 17.77
N ASP A 67 -1.58 -4.97 17.62
CA ASP A 67 -1.53 -5.86 16.46
C ASP A 67 -2.11 -5.15 15.21
N SER A 68 -1.90 -5.75 14.03
CA SER A 68 -2.27 -5.14 12.76
C SER A 68 -3.77 -4.92 12.56
N VAL A 69 -4.62 -5.75 13.17
CA VAL A 69 -6.08 -5.61 13.09
C VAL A 69 -6.55 -4.43 13.94
N SER A 70 -6.07 -4.37 15.20
CA SER A 70 -6.36 -3.28 16.12
C SER A 70 -5.85 -1.94 15.59
N MET A 71 -4.65 -1.94 14.99
CA MET A 71 -4.08 -0.75 14.34
C MET A 71 -4.95 -0.27 13.17
N ALA A 72 -5.35 -1.15 12.27
CA ALA A 72 -6.20 -0.78 11.13
C ALA A 72 -7.56 -0.23 11.58
N LYS A 73 -8.18 -0.82 12.61
CA LYS A 73 -9.42 -0.32 13.19
C LYS A 73 -9.24 1.08 13.81
N LYS A 74 -8.17 1.26 14.57
CA LYS A 74 -7.89 2.55 15.22
C LYS A 74 -7.62 3.65 14.19
N LEU A 75 -6.85 3.37 13.14
CA LEU A 75 -6.62 4.30 12.03
C LEU A 75 -7.93 4.70 11.33
N LEU A 76 -8.83 3.74 11.13
CA LEU A 76 -10.12 4.01 10.50
C LEU A 76 -10.98 4.92 11.39
N ILE A 77 -11.08 4.63 12.69
CA ILE A 77 -11.97 5.35 13.61
C ILE A 77 -11.41 6.74 13.93
N ASP A 78 -10.11 6.84 14.25
CA ASP A 78 -9.51 8.07 14.77
C ASP A 78 -9.07 9.03 13.66
N GLN A 79 -8.71 8.50 12.47
CA GLN A 79 -8.11 9.28 11.39
C GLN A 79 -8.84 9.17 10.05
N ASN A 80 -9.89 8.36 9.95
CA ASN A 80 -10.57 8.04 8.69
C ASN A 80 -9.61 7.49 7.61
N ILE A 81 -8.64 6.68 8.03
CA ILE A 81 -7.66 6.04 7.15
C ILE A 81 -8.02 4.56 7.02
N LEU A 82 -8.47 4.15 5.84
CA LEU A 82 -8.76 2.75 5.53
C LEU A 82 -7.46 2.03 5.12
N THR A 83 -7.09 1.01 5.86
CA THR A 83 -5.92 0.16 5.58
C THR A 83 -6.27 -1.31 5.70
N ILE A 84 -5.42 -2.17 5.16
CA ILE A 84 -5.58 -3.62 5.35
C ILE A 84 -4.52 -4.12 6.34
N PRO A 85 -4.93 -4.88 7.38
CA PRO A 85 -3.99 -5.46 8.33
C PRO A 85 -2.96 -6.35 7.64
N GLY A 86 -1.68 -6.18 7.99
CA GLY A 86 -0.60 -6.91 7.35
C GLY A 86 -0.65 -8.42 7.57
N ASN A 87 -1.16 -8.87 8.71
CA ASN A 87 -1.29 -10.30 9.02
C ASN A 87 -2.18 -11.09 8.04
N MET A 88 -3.00 -10.41 7.22
CA MET A 88 -3.80 -11.07 6.17
C MET A 88 -2.97 -11.58 5.00
N PHE A 89 -1.72 -11.13 4.87
CA PHE A 89 -0.85 -11.43 3.73
C PHE A 89 0.29 -12.39 4.08
N PHE A 90 0.40 -12.80 5.34
CA PHE A 90 1.40 -13.74 5.79
C PHE A 90 0.81 -15.13 6.06
N PRO A 91 1.59 -16.19 5.90
CA PRO A 91 1.16 -17.53 6.26
C PRO A 91 0.77 -17.59 7.75
N LYS A 92 -0.23 -18.39 8.08
CA LYS A 92 -0.61 -18.66 9.48
C LYS A 92 0.46 -19.53 10.15
N SER A 93 1.61 -18.94 10.44
CA SER A 93 2.70 -19.58 11.17
C SER A 93 2.71 -19.10 12.61
N LYS A 94 3.00 -20.01 13.55
CA LYS A 94 3.18 -19.66 14.98
C LYS A 94 4.43 -18.78 15.20
N ASN A 95 5.37 -18.77 14.26
CA ASN A 95 6.67 -18.10 14.35
C ASN A 95 6.74 -16.83 13.45
N LEU A 96 5.64 -16.11 13.27
CA LEU A 96 5.68 -14.82 12.59
C LEU A 96 6.57 -13.83 13.34
N PHE A 97 7.54 -13.24 12.66
CA PHE A 97 8.36 -12.15 13.21
C PHE A 97 7.48 -10.97 13.66
N VAL A 98 7.95 -10.21 14.64
CA VAL A 98 7.21 -9.07 15.21
C VAL A 98 6.82 -8.04 14.12
N LYS A 99 7.67 -7.86 13.10
CA LYS A 99 7.40 -6.96 11.95
C LYS A 99 6.15 -7.34 11.15
N GLU A 100 5.90 -8.64 10.97
CA GLU A 100 4.74 -9.14 10.22
C GLU A 100 3.44 -8.93 10.99
N LYS A 101 3.49 -9.02 12.32
CA LYS A 101 2.35 -8.79 13.20
C LYS A 101 2.01 -7.30 13.35
N ARG A 102 2.97 -6.41 13.08
CA ARG A 102 2.86 -4.96 13.25
C ARG A 102 3.06 -4.24 11.92
N SER A 103 2.24 -4.58 10.96
CA SER A 103 2.27 -3.98 9.63
C SER A 103 0.87 -3.73 9.09
N ILE A 104 0.78 -2.76 8.19
CA ILE A 104 -0.44 -2.44 7.44
C ILE A 104 -0.10 -2.30 5.96
N ARG A 105 -1.07 -2.57 5.10
CA ARG A 105 -0.97 -2.32 3.67
C ARG A 105 -1.81 -1.11 3.28
N ILE A 106 -1.22 -0.19 2.57
CA ILE A 106 -1.86 1.02 2.02
C ILE A 106 -1.87 0.92 0.50
N ALA A 107 -3.00 1.22 -0.14
CA ALA A 107 -3.10 1.44 -1.58
C ALA A 107 -2.85 2.93 -1.85
N PHE A 108 -1.87 3.25 -2.70
CA PHE A 108 -1.51 4.64 -2.98
C PHE A 108 -1.61 5.04 -4.47
N ALA A 109 -1.62 4.07 -5.37
CA ALA A 109 -1.50 4.36 -6.80
C ALA A 109 -2.73 5.02 -7.44
N ASN A 110 -3.90 4.93 -6.81
CA ASN A 110 -5.12 5.60 -7.25
C ASN A 110 -5.35 6.95 -6.55
N SER A 111 -4.40 7.40 -5.73
CA SER A 111 -4.46 8.68 -5.03
C SER A 111 -3.80 9.79 -5.86
N THR A 112 -4.01 11.04 -5.43
CA THR A 112 -3.23 12.21 -5.88
C THR A 112 -2.06 12.47 -4.92
N ASN A 113 -1.13 13.35 -5.31
CA ASN A 113 -0.05 13.77 -4.41
C ASN A 113 -0.59 14.46 -3.15
N GLU A 114 -1.65 15.25 -3.29
CA GLU A 114 -2.30 15.98 -2.20
C GLU A 114 -2.93 15.00 -1.19
N GLU A 115 -3.58 13.95 -1.67
CA GLU A 115 -4.15 12.89 -0.83
C GLU A 115 -3.08 12.10 -0.09
N ILE A 116 -1.93 11.84 -0.72
CA ILE A 116 -0.78 11.22 -0.05
C ILE A 116 -0.25 12.13 1.05
N ILE A 117 -0.07 13.42 0.77
CA ILE A 117 0.39 14.39 1.77
C ILE A 117 -0.61 14.47 2.95
N ASP A 118 -1.92 14.49 2.67
CA ASP A 118 -2.95 14.48 3.71
C ASP A 118 -2.93 13.20 4.55
N LEU A 119 -2.76 12.04 3.91
CA LEU A 119 -2.56 10.77 4.61
C LEU A 119 -1.43 10.88 5.65
N PHE A 120 -0.26 11.39 5.26
CA PHE A 120 0.88 11.50 6.15
C PHE A 120 0.70 12.57 7.24
N LYS A 121 -0.04 13.66 6.99
CA LYS A 121 -0.45 14.62 8.03
C LYS A 121 -1.31 13.93 9.09
N ARG A 122 -2.27 13.09 8.69
CA ARG A 122 -3.12 12.34 9.62
C ARG A 122 -2.30 11.30 10.40
N LEU A 123 -1.40 10.57 9.75
CA LEU A 123 -0.50 9.61 10.40
C LEU A 123 0.44 10.28 11.40
N LYS A 124 0.90 11.50 11.14
CA LYS A 124 1.73 12.28 12.05
C LYS A 124 0.99 12.71 13.32
N ASN A 125 -0.30 13.02 13.18
CA ASN A 125 -1.17 13.42 14.30
C ASN A 125 -1.73 12.23 15.07
N PHE A 126 -1.49 11.01 14.57
CA PHE A 126 -1.96 9.79 15.20
C PHE A 126 -1.02 9.33 16.32
N SER A 127 -1.56 9.21 17.54
CA SER A 127 -0.81 8.68 18.68
C SER A 127 -0.74 7.16 18.62
N LEU A 128 0.47 6.65 18.46
CA LEU A 128 0.80 5.22 18.44
C LEU A 128 0.83 4.62 19.85
#